data_ba0b431b11e539e8a632b4f1d8fea323
#
_entry.id   ba0b431b11e539e8a632b4f1d8fea323
#
_cell.length_a   1.000
_cell.length_b   1.000
_cell.length_c   1.000
_cell.angle_alpha   90.00
_cell.angle_beta   90.00
_cell.angle_gamma   90.00
#
_symmetry.space_group_name_H-M   'P 1'
#
loop_
_entity.id
_entity.type
_entity.pdbx_description
1 polymer ?
#
loop_
_entity_poly.entity_id
_entity_poly.type
_entity_poly.pdbx_seq_one_letter_code
_entity_poly.pdbx_strand_id
1 'polypeptide(L)'
;MKKDNPLANIGKMIADLREVQGMTQSDLADKIGTTQSVVARIEKGEQNLSTETLAKLSKALNHEIVAIAPKGKVNFRIEGGHKLSGTIKVRSSKNGTMGVMIASLLNKGVTTIKNAPKIEEVHRISEVFESIGVKVEWKDNDLVITPPKKISIEKIDKEIAGKTRSAMMVMGPLIHFFNSFDIPQTGGCRLGTRTIKPYFYALENLGVKIETTSDAYKVTNKGVKAGDIVLYEAGDTVTETILMAVARIPEKTTIKFASGNYMVQDVCFYLEKLGVKIEGIGTSTLTVHGVKDIDTDIEYSIGEDPIEAMSLLAIAIVTNSGITIERCPIDFLELELLKLEKMGFKYDIKKRYKGENGKVKLVDIKTFPGQLTALEEKIHAQPYPGINMDNLPFFAVIGAVAKGQTFIHDWSFEERAIYYKELGNLGAECILADAHRFHITGPTQWRKSADIVC
;
A
#
# COMPACT_ATOMS: atom_id res chain seq x y z
N MET A 1 -21.69 7.13 -23.85
CA MET A 1 -20.70 6.39 -23.07
C MET A 1 -20.90 4.90 -23.33
N LYS A 2 -19.99 4.23 -24.01
CA LYS A 2 -20.02 2.76 -24.14
C LYS A 2 -19.74 2.20 -22.73
N LYS A 3 -20.67 1.43 -22.17
CA LYS A 3 -20.42 0.64 -20.97
C LYS A 3 -19.19 -0.23 -21.25
N ASP A 4 -18.16 -0.15 -20.40
CA ASP A 4 -17.08 -1.12 -20.41
C ASP A 4 -17.71 -2.51 -20.29
N ASN A 5 -17.55 -3.29 -21.34
CA ASN A 5 -18.04 -4.66 -21.37
C ASN A 5 -16.89 -5.56 -20.84
N PRO A 6 -16.95 -6.08 -19.63
CA PRO A 6 -15.89 -6.93 -19.08
C PRO A 6 -15.59 -8.15 -19.97
N LEU A 7 -16.60 -8.62 -20.71
CA LEU A 7 -16.45 -9.72 -21.65
C LEU A 7 -15.60 -9.31 -22.87
N ALA A 8 -15.61 -8.04 -23.28
CA ALA A 8 -14.78 -7.57 -24.38
C ALA A 8 -13.28 -7.57 -24.00
N ASN A 9 -12.96 -7.23 -22.76
CA ASN A 9 -11.57 -7.27 -22.25
C ASN A 9 -11.05 -8.71 -22.17
N ILE A 10 -11.87 -9.63 -21.66
CA ILE A 10 -11.54 -11.07 -21.61
C ILE A 10 -11.41 -11.63 -23.03
N GLY A 11 -12.30 -11.27 -23.92
CA GLY A 11 -12.29 -11.70 -25.31
C GLY A 11 -11.01 -11.26 -26.04
N LYS A 12 -10.62 -10.00 -25.86
CA LYS A 12 -9.37 -9.46 -26.41
C LYS A 12 -8.15 -10.21 -25.88
N MET A 13 -8.07 -10.46 -24.57
CA MET A 13 -6.98 -11.20 -23.96
C MET A 13 -6.88 -12.63 -24.55
N ILE A 14 -8.02 -13.30 -24.78
CA ILE A 14 -8.07 -14.63 -25.41
C ILE A 14 -7.52 -14.57 -26.83
N ALA A 15 -7.90 -13.55 -27.62
CA ALA A 15 -7.39 -13.35 -28.96
C ALA A 15 -5.87 -13.11 -28.98
N ASP A 16 -5.38 -12.21 -28.12
CA ASP A 16 -3.95 -11.90 -28.00
C ASP A 16 -3.13 -13.16 -27.63
N LEU A 17 -3.59 -13.97 -26.67
CA LEU A 17 -2.95 -15.22 -26.27
C LEU A 17 -2.95 -16.28 -27.38
N ARG A 18 -4.06 -16.38 -28.13
CA ARG A 18 -4.15 -17.29 -29.27
C ARG A 18 -3.15 -16.91 -30.36
N GLU A 19 -3.06 -15.62 -30.69
CA GLU A 19 -2.15 -15.11 -31.72
C GLU A 19 -0.69 -15.26 -31.34
N VAL A 20 -0.32 -15.02 -30.09
CA VAL A 20 1.04 -15.24 -29.57
C VAL A 20 1.45 -16.71 -29.72
N GLN A 21 0.50 -17.66 -29.63
CA GLN A 21 0.77 -19.08 -29.84
C GLN A 21 0.65 -19.53 -31.31
N GLY A 22 0.44 -18.60 -32.24
CA GLY A 22 0.35 -18.89 -33.66
C GLY A 22 -0.88 -19.71 -34.06
N MET A 23 -1.93 -19.74 -33.23
CA MET A 23 -3.16 -20.47 -33.49
C MET A 23 -4.18 -19.66 -34.27
N THR A 24 -4.90 -20.30 -35.21
CA THR A 24 -6.11 -19.73 -35.81
C THR A 24 -7.30 -19.87 -34.85
N GLN A 25 -8.38 -19.13 -35.09
CA GLN A 25 -9.64 -19.32 -34.34
C GLN A 25 -10.20 -20.74 -34.47
N SER A 26 -9.97 -21.38 -35.61
CA SER A 26 -10.37 -22.77 -35.86
C SER A 26 -9.58 -23.75 -35.00
N ASP A 27 -8.25 -23.58 -34.91
CA ASP A 27 -7.39 -24.41 -34.07
C ASP A 27 -7.78 -24.32 -32.58
N LEU A 28 -8.11 -23.11 -32.13
CA LEU A 28 -8.58 -22.93 -30.76
C LEU A 28 -9.96 -23.55 -30.54
N ALA A 29 -10.86 -23.46 -31.53
CA ALA A 29 -12.19 -24.07 -31.49
C ALA A 29 -12.11 -25.59 -31.37
N ASP A 30 -11.25 -26.23 -32.18
CA ASP A 30 -11.01 -27.66 -32.13
C ASP A 30 -10.46 -28.11 -30.76
N LYS A 31 -9.50 -27.35 -30.19
CA LYS A 31 -8.91 -27.66 -28.89
C LYS A 31 -9.91 -27.57 -27.73
N ILE A 32 -10.90 -26.69 -27.79
CA ILE A 32 -11.90 -26.54 -26.73
C ILE A 32 -13.23 -27.26 -27.02
N GLY A 33 -13.32 -27.94 -28.17
CA GLY A 33 -14.50 -28.71 -28.56
C GLY A 33 -15.70 -27.84 -28.92
N THR A 34 -15.48 -26.79 -29.72
CA THR A 34 -16.53 -25.86 -30.18
C THR A 34 -16.37 -25.50 -31.67
N THR A 35 -17.04 -24.46 -32.16
CA THR A 35 -16.92 -23.99 -33.53
C THR A 35 -16.15 -22.67 -33.62
N GLN A 36 -15.50 -22.40 -34.75
CA GLN A 36 -14.78 -21.14 -35.00
C GLN A 36 -15.66 -19.90 -34.76
N SER A 37 -16.94 -19.98 -35.12
CA SER A 37 -17.89 -18.87 -34.90
C SER A 37 -18.16 -18.58 -33.42
N VAL A 38 -18.07 -19.58 -32.53
CA VAL A 38 -18.17 -19.42 -31.08
C VAL A 38 -16.91 -18.73 -30.57
N VAL A 39 -15.73 -19.16 -31.03
CA VAL A 39 -14.45 -18.51 -30.65
C VAL A 39 -14.44 -17.04 -31.10
N ALA A 40 -14.87 -16.75 -32.33
CA ALA A 40 -14.97 -15.39 -32.86
C ALA A 40 -15.87 -14.47 -31.97
N ARG A 41 -17.01 -14.99 -31.49
CA ARG A 41 -17.90 -14.26 -30.56
C ARG A 41 -17.29 -14.07 -29.19
N ILE A 42 -16.58 -15.09 -28.70
CA ILE A 42 -15.83 -15.01 -27.42
C ILE A 42 -14.80 -13.87 -27.50
N GLU A 43 -14.00 -13.84 -28.55
CA GLU A 43 -12.95 -12.83 -28.74
C GLU A 43 -13.52 -11.41 -28.90
N LYS A 44 -14.74 -11.26 -29.44
CA LYS A 44 -15.46 -9.99 -29.52
C LYS A 44 -16.17 -9.59 -28.22
N GLY A 45 -16.21 -10.47 -27.21
CA GLY A 45 -16.96 -10.24 -25.97
C GLY A 45 -18.48 -10.32 -26.15
N GLU A 46 -18.96 -11.00 -27.18
CA GLU A 46 -20.38 -11.19 -27.51
C GLU A 46 -20.95 -12.50 -26.98
N GLN A 47 -20.14 -13.28 -26.28
CA GLN A 47 -20.50 -14.59 -25.73
C GLN A 47 -20.30 -14.64 -24.23
N ASN A 48 -21.33 -15.03 -23.47
CA ASN A 48 -21.18 -15.36 -22.07
C ASN A 48 -20.33 -16.62 -21.92
N LEU A 49 -19.30 -16.55 -21.05
CA LEU A 49 -18.39 -17.63 -20.79
C LEU A 49 -18.80 -18.37 -19.51
N SER A 50 -19.11 -19.66 -19.65
CA SER A 50 -19.26 -20.52 -18.48
C SER A 50 -17.88 -20.80 -17.85
N THR A 51 -17.87 -21.15 -16.58
CA THR A 51 -16.64 -21.59 -15.87
C THR A 51 -15.97 -22.79 -16.55
N GLU A 52 -16.76 -23.68 -17.12
CA GLU A 52 -16.27 -24.81 -17.91
C GLU A 52 -15.57 -24.36 -19.20
N THR A 53 -16.16 -23.40 -19.92
CA THR A 53 -15.56 -22.82 -21.13
C THR A 53 -14.23 -22.11 -20.82
N LEU A 54 -14.19 -21.35 -19.72
CA LEU A 54 -12.97 -20.67 -19.26
C LEU A 54 -11.87 -21.67 -18.90
N ALA A 55 -12.21 -22.78 -18.23
CA ALA A 55 -11.26 -23.83 -17.92
C ALA A 55 -10.70 -24.51 -19.19
N LYS A 56 -11.55 -24.77 -20.19
CA LYS A 56 -11.13 -25.32 -21.49
C LYS A 56 -10.20 -24.35 -22.23
N LEU A 57 -10.53 -23.05 -22.26
CA LEU A 57 -9.71 -22.01 -22.86
C LEU A 57 -8.35 -21.88 -22.16
N SER A 58 -8.33 -21.86 -20.82
CA SER A 58 -7.10 -21.83 -20.04
C SER A 58 -6.18 -23.00 -20.37
N LYS A 59 -6.74 -24.20 -20.47
CA LYS A 59 -5.98 -25.41 -20.82
C LYS A 59 -5.47 -25.37 -22.27
N ALA A 60 -6.31 -24.94 -23.22
CA ALA A 60 -5.97 -24.89 -24.64
C ALA A 60 -4.89 -23.84 -24.95
N LEU A 61 -4.93 -22.71 -24.24
CA LEU A 61 -3.99 -21.61 -24.39
C LEU A 61 -2.78 -21.71 -23.44
N ASN A 62 -2.69 -22.79 -22.66
CA ASN A 62 -1.66 -22.98 -21.62
C ASN A 62 -1.42 -21.70 -20.79
N HIS A 63 -2.53 -21.01 -20.48
CA HIS A 63 -2.54 -19.74 -19.75
C HIS A 63 -3.77 -19.66 -18.86
N GLU A 64 -3.59 -19.28 -17.61
CA GLU A 64 -4.69 -19.17 -16.68
C GLU A 64 -5.51 -17.89 -16.99
N ILE A 65 -6.67 -18.06 -17.65
CA ILE A 65 -7.51 -16.95 -18.12
C ILE A 65 -8.37 -16.39 -16.98
N VAL A 66 -8.79 -17.27 -16.04
CA VAL A 66 -9.54 -16.91 -14.83
C VAL A 66 -9.14 -17.88 -13.74
N ALA A 67 -8.50 -17.37 -12.69
CA ALA A 67 -8.41 -18.08 -11.42
C ALA A 67 -9.74 -17.88 -10.68
N ILE A 68 -10.62 -18.88 -10.66
CA ILE A 68 -11.78 -18.88 -9.77
C ILE A 68 -11.27 -19.30 -8.40
N ALA A 69 -10.72 -18.34 -7.65
CA ALA A 69 -10.46 -18.54 -6.25
C ALA A 69 -11.79 -18.46 -5.47
N PRO A 70 -11.98 -19.29 -4.43
CA PRO A 70 -13.07 -19.06 -3.48
C PRO A 70 -12.95 -17.65 -2.95
N LYS A 71 -14.08 -16.93 -2.79
CA LYS A 71 -14.12 -15.56 -2.27
C LYS A 71 -13.12 -15.39 -1.12
N GLY A 72 -12.04 -14.63 -1.35
CA GLY A 72 -11.10 -14.21 -0.31
C GLY A 72 -9.72 -14.89 -0.27
N LYS A 73 -9.37 -15.80 -1.20
CA LYS A 73 -8.00 -16.36 -1.25
C LYS A 73 -7.44 -16.30 -2.68
N VAL A 74 -6.32 -15.62 -2.83
CA VAL A 74 -5.53 -15.62 -4.06
C VAL A 74 -4.33 -16.54 -3.86
N ASN A 75 -4.13 -17.50 -4.77
CA ASN A 75 -2.96 -18.39 -4.77
C ASN A 75 -2.08 -18.04 -5.97
N PHE A 76 -0.78 -17.95 -5.76
CA PHE A 76 0.20 -17.75 -6.82
C PHE A 76 0.98 -19.04 -7.06
N ARG A 77 1.11 -19.44 -8.33
CA ARG A 77 2.08 -20.44 -8.75
C ARG A 77 3.28 -19.72 -9.33
N ILE A 78 4.44 -19.84 -8.69
CA ILE A 78 5.66 -19.17 -9.09
C ILE A 78 6.67 -20.20 -9.58
N GLU A 79 7.16 -20.02 -10.81
CA GLU A 79 8.30 -20.75 -11.36
C GLU A 79 9.54 -19.89 -11.16
N GLY A 80 10.37 -20.27 -10.19
CA GLY A 80 11.59 -19.54 -9.83
C GLY A 80 12.80 -19.95 -10.67
N GLY A 81 14.00 -19.43 -10.28
CA GLY A 81 15.27 -19.79 -10.91
C GLY A 81 15.63 -18.98 -12.15
N HIS A 82 14.82 -17.99 -12.54
CA HIS A 82 15.06 -17.15 -13.71
C HIS A 82 15.79 -15.87 -13.34
N LYS A 83 16.74 -15.44 -14.18
CA LYS A 83 17.32 -14.10 -14.12
C LYS A 83 16.38 -13.10 -14.79
N LEU A 84 16.28 -11.93 -14.17
CA LEU A 84 15.46 -10.84 -14.66
C LEU A 84 16.31 -9.82 -15.42
N SER A 85 15.70 -9.17 -16.41
CA SER A 85 16.29 -8.08 -17.18
C SER A 85 15.23 -7.07 -17.58
N GLY A 86 15.65 -5.89 -18.02
CA GLY A 86 14.75 -4.84 -18.47
C GLY A 86 14.55 -3.75 -17.45
N THR A 87 13.43 -3.03 -17.58
CA THR A 87 13.11 -1.84 -16.80
C THR A 87 11.71 -1.98 -16.19
N ILE A 88 11.58 -1.58 -14.93
CA ILE A 88 10.31 -1.53 -14.20
C ILE A 88 10.18 -0.18 -13.50
N LYS A 89 8.95 0.32 -13.39
CA LYS A 89 8.64 1.59 -12.71
C LYS A 89 8.00 1.33 -11.36
N VAL A 90 8.46 2.08 -10.36
CA VAL A 90 7.79 2.15 -9.06
C VAL A 90 6.47 2.91 -9.23
N ARG A 91 5.41 2.37 -8.67
CA ARG A 91 4.05 2.95 -8.72
C ARG A 91 3.80 3.87 -7.53
N SER A 92 2.67 4.57 -7.58
CA SER A 92 2.19 5.42 -6.48
C SER A 92 1.92 4.62 -5.22
N SER A 93 2.20 5.24 -4.07
CA SER A 93 2.09 4.62 -2.76
C SER A 93 0.65 4.25 -2.38
N LYS A 94 0.47 3.03 -1.91
CA LYS A 94 -0.76 2.57 -1.27
C LYS A 94 -1.10 3.42 -0.05
N ASN A 95 -0.15 3.53 0.87
CA ASN A 95 -0.40 4.18 2.16
C ASN A 95 -0.63 5.69 1.99
N GLY A 96 0.15 6.37 1.12
CA GLY A 96 -0.10 7.76 0.77
C GLY A 96 -1.48 7.98 0.16
N THR A 97 -1.93 7.06 -0.72
CA THR A 97 -3.28 7.12 -1.30
C THR A 97 -4.35 7.04 -0.22
N MET A 98 -4.22 6.13 0.74
CA MET A 98 -5.17 5.97 1.83
C MET A 98 -5.28 7.24 2.68
N GLY A 99 -4.14 7.84 3.07
CA GLY A 99 -4.10 9.08 3.84
C GLY A 99 -4.78 10.24 3.10
N VAL A 100 -4.44 10.43 1.82
CA VAL A 100 -5.02 11.51 0.99
C VAL A 100 -6.52 11.28 0.71
N MET A 101 -6.96 10.03 0.46
CA MET A 101 -8.39 9.72 0.34
C MET A 101 -9.14 10.17 1.59
N ILE A 102 -8.66 9.82 2.78
CA ILE A 102 -9.34 10.17 4.03
C ILE A 102 -9.27 11.67 4.27
N ALA A 103 -8.15 12.32 3.99
CA ALA A 103 -8.00 13.77 4.09
C ALA A 103 -8.95 14.52 3.13
N SER A 104 -9.33 13.92 1.99
CA SER A 104 -10.27 14.52 1.04
C SER A 104 -11.66 14.78 1.63
N LEU A 105 -12.05 14.09 2.71
CA LEU A 105 -13.29 14.36 3.44
C LEU A 105 -13.34 15.79 4.04
N LEU A 106 -12.20 16.45 4.26
CA LEU A 106 -12.12 17.83 4.74
C LEU A 106 -12.52 18.85 3.67
N ASN A 107 -12.43 18.46 2.39
CA ASN A 107 -12.66 19.31 1.24
C ASN A 107 -14.12 19.20 0.77
N LYS A 108 -14.77 20.34 0.50
CA LYS A 108 -16.12 20.39 -0.09
C LYS A 108 -16.08 20.30 -1.62
N GLY A 109 -14.95 20.67 -2.24
CA GLY A 109 -14.69 20.53 -3.67
C GLY A 109 -14.31 19.11 -4.06
N VAL A 110 -14.19 18.88 -5.36
CA VAL A 110 -13.81 17.59 -5.93
C VAL A 110 -12.31 17.36 -5.76
N THR A 111 -11.94 16.19 -5.27
CA THR A 111 -10.54 15.73 -5.22
C THR A 111 -10.30 14.67 -6.26
N THR A 112 -9.34 14.89 -7.17
CA THR A 112 -8.87 13.89 -8.12
C THR A 112 -7.48 13.40 -7.72
N ILE A 113 -7.37 12.16 -7.32
CA ILE A 113 -6.10 11.50 -7.02
C ILE A 113 -5.58 10.87 -8.31
N LYS A 114 -4.47 11.41 -8.82
CA LYS A 114 -3.86 10.97 -10.08
C LYS A 114 -3.13 9.64 -9.91
N ASN A 115 -3.29 8.74 -10.86
CA ASN A 115 -2.60 7.43 -10.88
C ASN A 115 -2.73 6.64 -9.56
N ALA A 116 -3.91 6.64 -8.94
CA ALA A 116 -4.16 5.91 -7.71
C ALA A 116 -3.99 4.39 -7.94
N PRO A 117 -3.36 3.65 -7.00
CA PRO A 117 -3.17 2.22 -7.16
C PRO A 117 -4.50 1.47 -7.04
N LYS A 118 -4.82 0.63 -8.03
CA LYS A 118 -6.05 -0.19 -8.04
C LYS A 118 -5.86 -1.45 -7.22
N ILE A 119 -5.83 -1.29 -5.90
CA ILE A 119 -5.64 -2.36 -4.93
C ILE A 119 -6.85 -2.48 -4.02
N GLU A 120 -7.00 -3.64 -3.38
CA GLU A 120 -8.19 -3.97 -2.60
C GLU A 120 -8.46 -2.97 -1.46
N GLU A 121 -7.43 -2.48 -0.79
CA GLU A 121 -7.58 -1.56 0.33
C GLU A 121 -8.14 -0.20 -0.10
N VAL A 122 -7.73 0.30 -1.28
CA VAL A 122 -8.30 1.51 -1.90
C VAL A 122 -9.76 1.28 -2.27
N HIS A 123 -10.10 0.11 -2.83
CA HIS A 123 -11.49 -0.23 -3.13
C HIS A 123 -12.36 -0.31 -1.86
N ARG A 124 -11.84 -0.90 -0.78
CA ARG A 124 -12.56 -0.98 0.52
C ARG A 124 -12.84 0.40 1.11
N ILE A 125 -11.89 1.33 1.08
CA ILE A 125 -12.15 2.70 1.54
C ILE A 125 -13.12 3.41 0.60
N SER A 126 -13.07 3.15 -0.71
CA SER A 126 -14.08 3.67 -1.64
C SER A 126 -15.48 3.19 -1.25
N GLU A 127 -15.66 1.92 -0.93
CA GLU A 127 -16.94 1.35 -0.47
C GLU A 127 -17.39 1.97 0.87
N VAL A 128 -16.47 2.20 1.83
CA VAL A 128 -16.78 2.93 3.08
C VAL A 128 -17.25 4.34 2.76
N PHE A 129 -16.59 5.04 1.84
CA PHE A 129 -16.96 6.38 1.41
C PHE A 129 -18.35 6.42 0.77
N GLU A 130 -18.61 5.50 -0.14
CA GLU A 130 -19.91 5.38 -0.81
C GLU A 130 -21.04 5.10 0.19
N SER A 131 -20.80 4.29 1.23
CA SER A 131 -21.77 4.00 2.27
C SER A 131 -22.21 5.23 3.07
N ILE A 132 -21.31 6.22 3.23
CA ILE A 132 -21.59 7.49 3.93
C ILE A 132 -22.01 8.62 2.98
N GLY A 133 -22.19 8.30 1.69
CA GLY A 133 -22.73 9.21 0.68
C GLY A 133 -21.68 9.95 -0.16
N VAL A 134 -20.38 9.69 0.02
CA VAL A 134 -19.32 10.23 -0.84
C VAL A 134 -19.34 9.48 -2.17
N LYS A 135 -19.33 10.20 -3.29
CA LYS A 135 -19.24 9.59 -4.62
C LYS A 135 -17.78 9.34 -4.97
N VAL A 136 -17.45 8.09 -5.33
CA VAL A 136 -16.11 7.69 -5.74
C VAL A 136 -16.17 7.08 -7.14
N GLU A 137 -15.39 7.61 -8.06
CA GLU A 137 -15.38 7.18 -9.47
C GLU A 137 -13.96 7.00 -9.98
N TRP A 138 -13.71 5.88 -10.65
CA TRP A 138 -12.50 5.69 -11.41
C TRP A 138 -12.63 6.29 -12.82
N LYS A 139 -11.69 7.16 -13.19
CA LYS A 139 -11.52 7.66 -14.56
C LYS A 139 -10.14 7.21 -15.03
N ASP A 140 -10.09 6.14 -15.80
CA ASP A 140 -8.84 5.44 -16.14
C ASP A 140 -8.06 5.03 -14.88
N ASN A 141 -6.94 5.64 -14.60
CA ASN A 141 -6.13 5.39 -13.40
C ASN A 141 -6.31 6.46 -12.31
N ASP A 142 -7.18 7.41 -12.52
CA ASP A 142 -7.44 8.49 -11.57
C ASP A 142 -8.67 8.16 -10.71
N LEU A 143 -8.58 8.44 -9.43
CA LEU A 143 -9.67 8.28 -8.48
C LEU A 143 -10.31 9.65 -8.19
N VAL A 144 -11.55 9.82 -8.60
CA VAL A 144 -12.31 11.07 -8.41
C VAL A 144 -13.24 10.92 -7.23
N ILE A 145 -13.06 11.77 -6.21
CA ILE A 145 -13.82 11.78 -4.96
C ILE A 145 -14.64 13.06 -4.92
N THR A 146 -15.97 12.91 -4.91
CA THR A 146 -16.91 14.02 -4.82
C THR A 146 -17.65 13.95 -3.50
N PRO A 147 -17.44 14.89 -2.58
CA PRO A 147 -18.10 14.88 -1.28
C PRO A 147 -19.60 15.15 -1.43
N PRO A 148 -20.46 14.59 -0.55
CA PRO A 148 -21.87 14.91 -0.51
C PRO A 148 -22.09 16.26 0.17
N LYS A 149 -23.27 16.87 -0.04
CA LYS A 149 -23.67 18.06 0.74
C LYS A 149 -23.74 17.79 2.26
N LYS A 150 -24.02 16.54 2.64
CA LYS A 150 -24.07 16.07 4.03
C LYS A 150 -23.60 14.62 4.10
N ILE A 151 -22.62 14.36 4.94
CA ILE A 151 -22.13 13.01 5.22
C ILE A 151 -23.17 12.27 6.08
N SER A 152 -23.45 11.02 5.75
CA SER A 152 -24.42 10.16 6.47
C SER A 152 -23.66 9.08 7.24
N ILE A 153 -22.99 9.48 8.33
CA ILE A 153 -22.11 8.58 9.11
C ILE A 153 -22.88 7.37 9.72
N GLU A 154 -24.17 7.54 10.00
CA GLU A 154 -25.05 6.49 10.49
C GLU A 154 -25.24 5.32 9.50
N LYS A 155 -24.89 5.53 8.25
CA LYS A 155 -24.95 4.53 7.17
C LYS A 155 -23.64 3.80 6.94
N ILE A 156 -22.59 4.09 7.73
CA ILE A 156 -21.29 3.47 7.55
C ILE A 156 -21.41 1.94 7.52
N ASP A 157 -20.86 1.32 6.50
CA ASP A 157 -20.86 -0.14 6.39
C ASP A 157 -19.89 -0.73 7.43
N LYS A 158 -20.48 -1.34 8.47
CA LYS A 158 -19.73 -1.90 9.60
C LYS A 158 -18.87 -3.10 9.20
N GLU A 159 -19.32 -3.90 8.24
CA GLU A 159 -18.56 -5.06 7.79
C GLU A 159 -17.33 -4.63 7.00
N ILE A 160 -17.48 -3.69 6.08
CA ILE A 160 -16.39 -3.20 5.24
C ILE A 160 -15.40 -2.38 6.09
N ALA A 161 -15.89 -1.46 6.92
CA ALA A 161 -15.05 -0.67 7.83
C ALA A 161 -14.27 -1.58 8.80
N GLY A 162 -14.88 -2.66 9.26
CA GLY A 162 -14.24 -3.67 10.11
C GLY A 162 -13.09 -4.43 9.42
N LYS A 163 -13.01 -4.45 8.10
CA LYS A 163 -11.96 -5.15 7.32
C LYS A 163 -10.71 -4.31 7.08
N THR A 164 -10.74 -3.01 7.33
CA THR A 164 -9.58 -2.12 7.12
C THR A 164 -9.31 -1.25 8.33
N ARG A 165 -8.08 -1.32 8.83
CA ARG A 165 -7.64 -0.48 9.96
C ARG A 165 -7.63 1.00 9.61
N SER A 166 -7.39 1.34 8.35
CA SER A 166 -7.36 2.73 7.87
C SER A 166 -8.69 3.46 8.07
N ALA A 167 -9.82 2.74 8.24
CA ALA A 167 -11.10 3.33 8.57
C ALA A 167 -11.08 4.11 9.89
N MET A 168 -10.14 3.80 10.82
CA MET A 168 -9.97 4.58 12.06
C MET A 168 -9.56 6.03 11.80
N MET A 169 -8.81 6.28 10.74
CA MET A 169 -8.31 7.62 10.42
C MET A 169 -9.43 8.61 10.08
N VAL A 170 -10.62 8.12 9.68
CA VAL A 170 -11.78 8.99 9.39
C VAL A 170 -12.22 9.80 10.62
N MET A 171 -11.82 9.41 11.84
CA MET A 171 -12.07 10.23 13.04
C MET A 171 -11.50 11.64 12.88
N GLY A 172 -10.31 11.77 12.28
CA GLY A 172 -9.65 13.06 12.07
C GLY A 172 -10.53 14.09 11.35
N PRO A 173 -11.00 13.81 10.12
CA PRO A 173 -11.89 14.73 9.43
C PRO A 173 -13.30 14.80 10.02
N LEU A 174 -13.88 13.69 10.53
CA LEU A 174 -15.28 13.65 10.96
C LEU A 174 -15.59 14.48 12.20
N ILE A 175 -14.63 14.77 13.07
CA ILE A 175 -14.82 15.65 14.24
C ILE A 175 -15.22 17.09 13.84
N HIS A 176 -14.99 17.49 12.58
CA HIS A 176 -15.41 18.80 12.06
C HIS A 176 -16.85 18.83 11.57
N PHE A 177 -17.49 17.68 11.42
CA PHE A 177 -18.86 17.57 10.91
C PHE A 177 -19.86 17.13 11.99
N PHE A 178 -19.39 16.40 13.01
CA PHE A 178 -20.25 15.79 14.02
C PHE A 178 -19.72 16.04 15.43
N ASN A 179 -20.63 16.40 16.34
CA ASN A 179 -20.33 16.49 17.77
C ASN A 179 -20.32 15.10 18.45
N SER A 180 -21.03 14.13 17.86
CA SER A 180 -21.02 12.73 18.32
C SER A 180 -21.27 11.80 17.14
N PHE A 181 -20.49 10.72 17.06
CA PHE A 181 -20.63 9.68 16.05
C PHE A 181 -19.95 8.39 16.50
N ASP A 182 -20.32 7.27 15.88
CA ASP A 182 -19.74 5.96 16.14
C ASP A 182 -18.93 5.49 14.93
N ILE A 183 -17.74 4.96 15.19
CA ILE A 183 -16.91 4.25 14.19
C ILE A 183 -16.91 2.77 14.55
N PRO A 184 -17.24 1.85 13.64
CA PRO A 184 -17.17 0.42 13.90
C PRO A 184 -15.79 -0.01 14.38
N GLN A 185 -15.73 -0.98 15.28
CA GLN A 185 -14.45 -1.57 15.64
C GLN A 185 -13.80 -2.16 14.39
N THR A 186 -12.58 -1.72 14.11
CA THR A 186 -11.84 -2.18 12.95
C THR A 186 -11.08 -3.44 13.29
N GLY A 187 -11.22 -4.47 12.45
CA GLY A 187 -10.28 -5.57 12.37
C GLY A 187 -8.93 -5.04 11.88
N GLY A 188 -7.93 -5.84 11.84
CA GLY A 188 -6.62 -5.40 11.37
C GLY A 188 -5.93 -6.45 10.54
N CYS A 189 -4.88 -6.03 9.86
CA CYS A 189 -3.87 -6.91 9.32
C CYS A 189 -3.39 -7.85 10.44
N ARG A 190 -3.31 -9.15 10.18
CA ARG A 190 -2.85 -10.16 11.15
C ARG A 190 -1.35 -10.10 11.45
N LEU A 191 -0.68 -9.05 10.97
CA LEU A 191 0.74 -8.79 11.20
C LEU A 191 0.98 -8.12 12.57
N GLY A 192 0.77 -8.87 13.64
CA GLY A 192 1.02 -8.44 15.01
C GLY A 192 -0.14 -7.71 15.68
N THR A 193 -0.11 -7.71 17.02
CA THR A 193 -1.11 -7.06 17.86
C THR A 193 -0.83 -5.56 17.96
N ARG A 194 -1.81 -4.72 17.62
CA ARG A 194 -1.69 -3.26 17.64
C ARG A 194 -2.81 -2.63 18.43
N THR A 195 -2.48 -1.81 19.43
CA THR A 195 -3.45 -0.98 20.13
C THR A 195 -3.93 0.18 19.28
N ILE A 196 -5.12 0.70 19.57
CA ILE A 196 -5.70 1.91 18.97
C ILE A 196 -5.64 3.11 19.92
N LYS A 197 -5.21 2.90 21.15
CA LYS A 197 -5.15 3.95 22.17
C LYS A 197 -4.32 5.17 21.79
N PRO A 198 -3.22 5.06 21.01
CA PRO A 198 -2.49 6.25 20.55
C PRO A 198 -3.34 7.29 19.83
N TYR A 199 -4.35 6.85 19.05
CA TYR A 199 -5.31 7.76 18.42
C TYR A 199 -6.16 8.50 19.45
N PHE A 200 -6.60 7.80 20.49
CA PHE A 200 -7.44 8.38 21.55
C PHE A 200 -6.66 9.44 22.32
N TYR A 201 -5.44 9.10 22.78
CA TYR A 201 -4.57 10.01 23.49
C TYR A 201 -4.24 11.27 22.69
N ALA A 202 -4.03 11.12 21.39
CA ALA A 202 -3.74 12.23 20.53
C ALA A 202 -4.96 13.15 20.33
N LEU A 203 -6.16 12.60 20.09
CA LEU A 203 -7.41 13.35 19.91
C LEU A 203 -7.94 13.96 21.22
N GLU A 204 -7.67 13.35 22.38
CA GLU A 204 -8.02 13.91 23.69
C GLU A 204 -7.41 15.30 23.92
N ASN A 205 -6.20 15.56 23.42
CA ASN A 205 -5.55 16.89 23.49
C ASN A 205 -6.34 17.98 22.75
N LEU A 206 -7.17 17.59 21.79
CA LEU A 206 -8.05 18.51 21.05
C LEU A 206 -9.45 18.65 21.69
N GLY A 207 -9.70 17.99 22.83
CA GLY A 207 -11.00 18.00 23.51
C GLY A 207 -11.99 16.93 22.99
N VAL A 208 -11.50 15.94 22.26
CA VAL A 208 -12.28 14.80 21.77
C VAL A 208 -12.24 13.66 22.77
N LYS A 209 -13.39 13.13 23.16
CA LYS A 209 -13.51 11.95 24.03
C LYS A 209 -13.90 10.73 23.20
N ILE A 210 -13.20 9.61 23.39
CA ILE A 210 -13.49 8.35 22.71
C ILE A 210 -13.73 7.26 23.73
N GLU A 211 -14.88 6.61 23.63
CA GLU A 211 -15.27 5.47 24.47
C GLU A 211 -15.37 4.21 23.62
N THR A 212 -14.78 3.12 24.10
CA THR A 212 -14.88 1.82 23.46
C THR A 212 -16.15 1.13 23.96
N THR A 213 -17.03 0.75 23.04
CA THR A 213 -18.21 -0.08 23.31
C THR A 213 -17.96 -1.51 22.81
N SER A 214 -18.94 -2.38 22.88
CA SER A 214 -18.82 -3.78 22.42
C SER A 214 -18.59 -3.90 20.91
N ASP A 215 -19.07 -2.95 20.09
CA ASP A 215 -19.07 -3.02 18.62
C ASP A 215 -18.52 -1.77 17.91
N ALA A 216 -18.26 -0.70 18.65
CA ALA A 216 -17.86 0.59 18.09
C ALA A 216 -16.95 1.41 19.01
N TYR A 217 -16.41 2.47 18.45
CA TYR A 217 -15.75 3.57 19.13
C TYR A 217 -16.66 4.78 19.07
N LYS A 218 -17.21 5.18 20.22
CA LYS A 218 -18.07 6.35 20.34
C LYS A 218 -17.22 7.59 20.51
N VAL A 219 -17.21 8.43 19.49
CA VAL A 219 -16.47 9.70 19.46
C VAL A 219 -17.39 10.83 19.84
N THR A 220 -16.99 11.67 20.79
CA THR A 220 -17.72 12.89 21.20
C THR A 220 -16.78 14.06 21.33
N ASN A 221 -17.20 15.24 20.86
CA ASN A 221 -16.45 16.46 21.03
C ASN A 221 -17.40 17.63 21.37
N LYS A 222 -16.89 18.62 22.08
CA LYS A 222 -17.60 19.87 22.41
C LYS A 222 -17.00 21.08 21.67
N GLY A 223 -16.42 20.83 20.52
CA GLY A 223 -15.60 21.76 19.76
C GLY A 223 -14.12 21.49 19.95
N VAL A 224 -13.42 21.32 18.82
CA VAL A 224 -11.98 21.05 18.81
C VAL A 224 -11.20 22.35 19.01
N LYS A 225 -10.05 22.27 19.71
CA LYS A 225 -9.21 23.41 20.05
C LYS A 225 -7.77 23.14 19.62
N ALA A 226 -7.11 24.20 19.14
CA ALA A 226 -5.68 24.15 18.88
C ALA A 226 -4.87 23.99 20.18
N GLY A 227 -3.67 23.46 20.08
CA GLY A 227 -2.75 23.31 21.22
C GLY A 227 -1.47 22.57 20.86
N ASP A 228 -0.65 22.36 21.89
CA ASP A 228 0.53 21.49 21.77
C ASP A 228 0.13 20.05 22.03
N ILE A 229 0.42 19.17 21.07
CA ILE A 229 0.13 17.74 21.11
C ILE A 229 1.44 16.98 21.15
N VAL A 230 1.61 16.10 22.10
CA VAL A 230 2.70 15.12 22.12
C VAL A 230 2.09 13.77 21.81
N LEU A 231 2.50 13.16 20.69
CA LEU A 231 2.02 11.82 20.31
C LEU A 231 2.63 10.77 21.25
N TYR A 232 1.85 9.73 21.53
CA TYR A 232 2.31 8.62 22.39
C TYR A 232 3.40 7.77 21.70
N GLU A 233 3.36 7.71 20.37
CA GLU A 233 4.32 7.04 19.51
C GLU A 233 4.48 7.81 18.19
N ALA A 234 5.62 7.66 17.52
CA ALA A 234 5.84 8.21 16.19
C ALA A 234 5.11 7.35 15.12
N GLY A 235 3.79 7.17 15.30
CA GLY A 235 2.95 6.37 14.43
C GLY A 235 2.50 7.14 13.20
N ASP A 236 2.62 6.54 12.01
CA ASP A 236 2.25 7.16 10.74
C ASP A 236 0.78 7.57 10.73
N THR A 237 -0.12 6.60 10.90
CA THR A 237 -1.57 6.82 10.83
C THR A 237 -2.14 7.68 11.95
N VAL A 238 -1.51 7.68 13.13
CA VAL A 238 -1.87 8.61 14.22
C VAL A 238 -1.49 10.03 13.84
N THR A 239 -0.29 10.24 13.29
CA THR A 239 0.16 11.55 12.81
C THR A 239 -0.77 12.07 11.71
N GLU A 240 -1.11 11.25 10.72
CA GLU A 240 -2.06 11.60 9.66
C GLU A 240 -3.44 11.96 10.21
N THR A 241 -3.94 11.20 11.19
CA THR A 241 -5.24 11.48 11.83
C THR A 241 -5.24 12.84 12.52
N ILE A 242 -4.18 13.17 13.27
CA ILE A 242 -4.07 14.46 13.94
C ILE A 242 -3.87 15.60 12.95
N LEU A 243 -3.09 15.42 11.88
CA LEU A 243 -2.98 16.41 10.79
C LEU A 243 -4.35 16.76 10.22
N MET A 244 -5.18 15.75 9.92
CA MET A 244 -6.55 15.96 9.44
C MET A 244 -7.44 16.62 10.49
N ALA A 245 -7.28 16.24 11.77
CA ALA A 245 -8.04 16.81 12.88
C ALA A 245 -7.75 18.30 13.10
N VAL A 246 -6.52 18.74 12.85
CA VAL A 246 -6.13 20.16 13.06
C VAL A 246 -6.18 21.00 11.80
N ALA A 247 -6.33 20.38 10.62
CA ALA A 247 -6.33 21.07 9.33
C ALA A 247 -7.41 22.18 9.20
N ARG A 248 -8.53 22.02 9.91
CA ARG A 248 -9.63 23.02 9.95
C ARG A 248 -9.72 23.80 11.25
N ILE A 249 -8.63 23.87 12.01
CA ILE A 249 -8.51 24.72 13.20
C ILE A 249 -7.61 25.90 12.82
N PRO A 250 -8.13 27.13 12.68
CA PRO A 250 -7.35 28.28 12.19
C PRO A 250 -6.17 28.66 13.08
N GLU A 251 -6.25 28.35 14.37
CA GLU A 251 -5.19 28.64 15.33
C GLU A 251 -4.02 27.64 15.14
N LYS A 252 -2.85 28.06 15.58
CA LYS A 252 -1.63 27.27 15.52
C LYS A 252 -1.71 26.03 16.41
N THR A 253 -1.42 24.87 15.85
CA THR A 253 -1.20 23.61 16.58
C THR A 253 0.21 23.10 16.35
N THR A 254 0.91 22.69 17.43
CA THR A 254 2.22 22.03 17.34
C THR A 254 2.06 20.55 17.67
N ILE A 255 2.52 19.67 16.77
CA ILE A 255 2.49 18.22 16.94
C ILE A 255 3.94 17.76 17.15
N LYS A 256 4.24 17.22 18.32
CA LYS A 256 5.57 16.71 18.70
C LYS A 256 5.56 15.19 18.67
N PHE A 257 6.72 14.61 18.38
CA PHE A 257 6.92 13.17 18.18
C PHE A 257 6.08 12.62 17.00
N ALA A 258 5.87 13.47 15.99
CA ALA A 258 5.20 13.13 14.76
C ALA A 258 6.06 12.17 13.91
N SER A 259 5.42 11.33 13.11
CA SER A 259 6.12 10.60 12.06
C SER A 259 6.46 11.52 10.89
N GLY A 260 7.68 11.41 10.36
CA GLY A 260 8.12 12.09 9.14
C GLY A 260 8.05 11.21 7.89
N ASN A 261 7.38 10.05 7.94
CA ASN A 261 7.38 9.05 6.87
C ASN A 261 6.67 9.55 5.60
N TYR A 262 6.89 8.87 4.47
CA TYR A 262 6.43 9.27 3.13
C TYR A 262 4.91 9.50 3.05
N MET A 263 4.08 8.63 3.66
CA MET A 263 2.62 8.78 3.63
C MET A 263 2.15 10.01 4.42
N VAL A 264 2.81 10.31 5.53
CA VAL A 264 2.53 11.53 6.33
C VAL A 264 2.89 12.78 5.54
N GLN A 265 4.02 12.75 4.82
CA GLN A 265 4.42 13.86 3.96
C GLN A 265 3.43 14.06 2.81
N ASP A 266 2.89 12.98 2.20
CA ASP A 266 1.85 13.08 1.17
C ASP A 266 0.58 13.77 1.71
N VAL A 267 0.12 13.42 2.91
CA VAL A 267 -1.01 14.10 3.56
C VAL A 267 -0.69 15.57 3.81
N CYS A 268 0.52 15.89 4.30
CA CYS A 268 0.95 17.29 4.48
C CYS A 268 0.91 18.07 3.17
N PHE A 269 1.50 17.53 2.10
CA PHE A 269 1.54 18.22 0.79
C PHE A 269 0.15 18.37 0.16
N TYR A 270 -0.73 17.38 0.35
CA TYR A 270 -2.12 17.50 -0.05
C TYR A 270 -2.84 18.60 0.71
N LEU A 271 -2.69 18.66 2.04
CA LEU A 271 -3.28 19.71 2.88
C LEU A 271 -2.72 21.11 2.55
N GLU A 272 -1.41 21.22 2.23
CA GLU A 272 -0.82 22.49 1.74
C GLU A 272 -1.51 22.95 0.46
N LYS A 273 -1.81 22.04 -0.47
CA LYS A 273 -2.57 22.40 -1.69
C LYS A 273 -4.00 22.86 -1.39
N LEU A 274 -4.57 22.46 -0.27
CA LEU A 274 -5.88 22.91 0.22
C LEU A 274 -5.80 24.21 1.04
N GLY A 275 -4.62 24.81 1.14
CA GLY A 275 -4.41 26.10 1.81
C GLY A 275 -3.99 26.00 3.28
N VAL A 276 -3.79 24.82 3.83
CA VAL A 276 -3.25 24.62 5.18
C VAL A 276 -1.74 24.91 5.16
N LYS A 277 -1.23 25.73 6.08
CA LYS A 277 0.21 25.99 6.20
C LYS A 277 0.82 24.99 7.18
N ILE A 278 1.82 24.22 6.74
CA ILE A 278 2.49 23.21 7.56
C ILE A 278 3.99 23.44 7.53
N GLU A 279 4.60 23.59 8.71
CA GLU A 279 6.05 23.72 8.88
C GLU A 279 6.61 22.43 9.52
N GLY A 280 7.84 22.04 9.17
CA GLY A 280 8.52 20.89 9.72
C GLY A 280 8.17 19.55 9.04
N ILE A 281 7.60 19.57 7.82
CA ILE A 281 7.27 18.35 7.07
C ILE A 281 8.52 17.47 6.95
N GLY A 282 8.38 16.18 7.25
CA GLY A 282 9.46 15.21 7.26
C GLY A 282 10.30 15.19 8.54
N THR A 283 9.91 15.96 9.56
CA THR A 283 10.56 15.96 10.89
C THR A 283 9.64 15.45 11.98
N SER A 284 10.17 15.27 13.19
CA SER A 284 9.40 14.82 14.37
C SER A 284 8.55 15.92 15.01
N THR A 285 8.57 17.14 14.48
CA THR A 285 7.76 18.26 14.99
C THR A 285 7.10 18.99 13.82
N LEU A 286 5.78 18.98 13.81
CA LEU A 286 4.98 19.69 12.81
C LEU A 286 4.28 20.88 13.46
N THR A 287 4.30 22.02 12.77
CA THR A 287 3.51 23.19 13.14
C THR A 287 2.46 23.40 12.07
N VAL A 288 1.19 23.32 12.44
CA VAL A 288 0.05 23.41 11.53
C VAL A 288 -0.74 24.69 11.82
N HIS A 289 -0.95 25.49 10.79
CA HIS A 289 -1.90 26.60 10.79
C HIS A 289 -3.06 26.20 9.89
N GLY A 290 -4.12 25.70 10.49
CA GLY A 290 -5.28 25.23 9.75
C GLY A 290 -6.09 26.38 9.15
N VAL A 291 -7.15 26.02 8.43
CA VAL A 291 -8.05 26.96 7.77
C VAL A 291 -9.48 26.72 8.24
N LYS A 292 -10.32 27.75 8.23
CA LYS A 292 -11.71 27.62 8.72
C LYS A 292 -12.55 26.71 7.83
N ASP A 293 -12.34 26.75 6.52
CA ASP A 293 -13.11 26.00 5.54
C ASP A 293 -12.25 25.65 4.33
N ILE A 294 -12.58 24.53 3.67
CA ILE A 294 -11.89 24.03 2.49
C ILE A 294 -12.95 23.69 1.43
N ASP A 295 -12.90 24.44 0.30
CA ASP A 295 -13.82 24.24 -0.82
C ASP A 295 -13.08 24.54 -2.14
N THR A 296 -12.38 23.53 -2.68
CA THR A 296 -11.53 23.70 -3.85
C THR A 296 -11.49 22.42 -4.67
N ASP A 297 -11.77 22.50 -5.97
CA ASP A 297 -11.51 21.40 -6.88
C ASP A 297 -9.99 21.25 -7.06
N ILE A 298 -9.48 20.04 -6.84
CA ILE A 298 -8.03 19.80 -6.80
C ILE A 298 -7.64 18.47 -7.43
N GLU A 299 -6.50 18.49 -8.13
CA GLU A 299 -5.80 17.29 -8.55
C GLU A 299 -4.53 17.12 -7.72
N TYR A 300 -4.28 15.89 -7.25
CA TYR A 300 -3.10 15.54 -6.48
C TYR A 300 -2.48 14.24 -6.97
N SER A 301 -1.16 14.24 -7.20
CA SER A 301 -0.40 13.05 -7.55
C SER A 301 0.28 12.51 -6.29
N ILE A 302 -0.04 11.27 -5.94
CA ILE A 302 0.59 10.55 -4.82
C ILE A 302 2.07 10.31 -5.11
N GLY A 303 2.91 10.37 -4.07
CA GLY A 303 4.31 9.98 -4.16
C GLY A 303 4.49 8.49 -4.46
N GLU A 304 5.63 8.13 -5.03
CA GLU A 304 6.00 6.76 -5.32
C GLU A 304 6.21 5.94 -4.04
N ASP A 305 5.92 4.63 -4.12
CA ASP A 305 5.97 3.72 -2.97
C ASP A 305 7.39 3.23 -2.68
N PRO A 306 8.02 3.64 -1.56
CA PRO A 306 9.37 3.17 -1.19
C PRO A 306 9.38 1.67 -0.83
N ILE A 307 8.26 1.10 -0.40
CA ILE A 307 8.17 -0.32 -0.08
C ILE A 307 8.18 -1.15 -1.37
N GLU A 308 7.46 -0.70 -2.41
CA GLU A 308 7.54 -1.33 -3.73
C GLU A 308 8.96 -1.20 -4.31
N ALA A 309 9.59 -0.03 -4.18
CA ALA A 309 10.97 0.15 -4.62
C ALA A 309 11.94 -0.82 -3.93
N MET A 310 11.84 -0.96 -2.59
CA MET A 310 12.66 -1.90 -1.84
C MET A 310 12.35 -3.36 -2.21
N SER A 311 11.10 -3.71 -2.48
CA SER A 311 10.72 -5.05 -2.94
C SER A 311 11.38 -5.39 -4.28
N LEU A 312 11.43 -4.44 -5.22
CA LEU A 312 12.07 -4.61 -6.52
C LEU A 312 13.60 -4.73 -6.40
N LEU A 313 14.21 -3.98 -5.47
CA LEU A 313 15.64 -4.13 -5.13
C LEU A 313 15.91 -5.53 -4.55
N ALA A 314 15.08 -6.01 -3.64
CA ALA A 314 15.18 -7.34 -3.06
C ALA A 314 15.04 -8.44 -4.13
N ILE A 315 14.06 -8.30 -5.03
CA ILE A 315 13.88 -9.23 -6.16
C ILE A 315 15.13 -9.26 -7.05
N ALA A 316 15.70 -8.10 -7.39
CA ALA A 316 16.94 -8.02 -8.19
C ALA A 316 18.11 -8.73 -7.50
N ILE A 317 18.25 -8.56 -6.18
CA ILE A 317 19.29 -9.18 -5.35
C ILE A 317 19.11 -10.70 -5.30
N VAL A 318 17.93 -11.19 -4.91
CA VAL A 318 17.73 -12.64 -4.70
C VAL A 318 17.74 -13.43 -5.99
N THR A 319 17.40 -12.82 -7.13
CA THR A 319 17.52 -13.42 -8.46
C THR A 319 18.89 -13.18 -9.10
N ASN A 320 19.78 -12.48 -8.41
CA ASN A 320 21.09 -12.07 -8.88
C ASN A 320 21.02 -11.43 -10.28
N SER A 321 20.17 -10.43 -10.44
CA SER A 321 19.73 -9.85 -11.70
C SER A 321 20.14 -8.39 -11.85
N GLY A 322 20.36 -7.97 -13.11
CA GLY A 322 20.64 -6.59 -13.49
C GLY A 322 19.43 -5.92 -14.14
N ILE A 323 18.59 -5.24 -13.34
CA ILE A 323 17.41 -4.52 -13.81
C ILE A 323 17.56 -3.01 -13.61
N THR A 324 16.76 -2.23 -14.31
CA THR A 324 16.59 -0.80 -14.05
C THR A 324 15.27 -0.58 -13.33
N ILE A 325 15.30 0.07 -12.16
CA ILE A 325 14.13 0.45 -11.38
C ILE A 325 13.99 1.96 -11.50
N GLU A 326 12.96 2.41 -12.22
CA GLU A 326 12.67 3.83 -12.40
C GLU A 326 11.78 4.36 -11.28
N ARG A 327 11.87 5.66 -11.01
CA ARG A 327 11.02 6.39 -10.07
C ARG A 327 11.19 5.96 -8.61
N CYS A 328 12.40 5.57 -8.19
CA CYS A 328 12.67 5.23 -6.78
C CYS A 328 12.67 6.50 -5.91
N PRO A 329 11.86 6.60 -4.85
CA PRO A 329 11.80 7.75 -3.95
C PRO A 329 12.99 7.74 -2.98
N ILE A 330 14.09 8.38 -3.41
CA ILE A 330 15.42 8.22 -2.82
C ILE A 330 15.50 8.60 -1.34
N ASP A 331 14.82 9.68 -0.94
CA ASP A 331 14.87 10.19 0.44
C ASP A 331 14.36 9.14 1.47
N PHE A 332 13.59 8.15 1.01
CA PHE A 332 13.05 7.06 1.84
C PHE A 332 13.76 5.72 1.65
N LEU A 333 14.88 5.71 0.94
CA LEU A 333 15.66 4.50 0.65
C LEU A 333 17.15 4.67 1.02
N GLU A 334 17.58 5.85 1.47
CA GLU A 334 19.00 6.14 1.68
C GLU A 334 19.65 5.20 2.70
N LEU A 335 18.96 4.89 3.81
CA LEU A 335 19.49 4.00 4.83
C LEU A 335 19.45 2.53 4.40
N GLU A 336 18.41 2.12 3.70
CA GLU A 336 18.31 0.79 3.08
C GLU A 336 19.44 0.57 2.09
N LEU A 337 19.65 1.51 1.19
CA LEU A 337 20.74 1.45 0.19
C LEU A 337 22.11 1.45 0.86
N LEU A 338 22.32 2.27 1.89
CA LEU A 338 23.57 2.26 2.66
C LEU A 338 23.87 0.88 3.25
N LYS A 339 22.85 0.23 3.86
CA LYS A 339 23.02 -1.13 4.41
C LYS A 339 23.30 -2.15 3.30
N LEU A 340 22.60 -2.05 2.18
CA LEU A 340 22.84 -2.92 1.02
C LEU A 340 24.25 -2.71 0.44
N GLU A 341 24.75 -1.48 0.37
CA GLU A 341 26.14 -1.18 -0.03
C GLU A 341 27.15 -1.83 0.92
N LYS A 342 26.92 -1.76 2.24
CA LYS A 342 27.78 -2.40 3.24
C LYS A 342 27.74 -3.93 3.14
N MET A 343 26.64 -4.50 2.64
CA MET A 343 26.55 -5.92 2.29
C MET A 343 27.26 -6.27 0.97
N GLY A 344 27.72 -5.27 0.21
CA GLY A 344 28.40 -5.45 -1.08
C GLY A 344 27.50 -5.33 -2.32
N PHE A 345 26.25 -4.85 -2.15
CA PHE A 345 25.35 -4.59 -3.26
C PHE A 345 25.89 -3.47 -4.16
N LYS A 346 25.83 -3.69 -5.48
CA LYS A 346 26.28 -2.74 -6.48
C LYS A 346 25.13 -2.20 -7.29
N TYR A 347 25.03 -0.88 -7.37
CA TYR A 347 24.04 -0.18 -8.19
C TYR A 347 24.60 1.17 -8.67
N ASP A 348 23.96 1.73 -9.70
CA ASP A 348 24.21 3.10 -10.17
C ASP A 348 22.91 3.90 -10.17
N ILE A 349 23.01 5.15 -9.76
CA ILE A 349 21.92 6.13 -9.96
C ILE A 349 22.10 6.75 -11.36
N LYS A 350 21.16 6.48 -12.27
CA LYS A 350 21.23 6.92 -13.67
C LYS A 350 20.60 8.28 -13.91
N LYS A 351 19.57 8.64 -13.14
CA LYS A 351 18.82 9.87 -13.32
C LYS A 351 18.31 10.38 -11.98
N ARG A 352 18.20 11.71 -11.84
CA ARG A 352 17.61 12.38 -10.68
C ARG A 352 16.56 13.38 -11.15
N TYR A 353 15.37 13.36 -10.58
CA TYR A 353 14.26 14.24 -10.96
C TYR A 353 13.24 14.34 -9.83
N LYS A 354 12.16 15.11 -10.03
CA LYS A 354 11.04 15.21 -9.08
C LYS A 354 9.84 14.40 -9.56
N GLY A 355 9.10 13.85 -8.62
CA GLY A 355 7.80 13.24 -8.85
C GLY A 355 6.77 14.24 -9.36
N GLU A 356 5.62 13.74 -9.78
CA GLU A 356 4.53 14.56 -10.35
C GLU A 356 3.94 15.56 -9.35
N ASN A 357 3.99 15.26 -8.04
CA ASN A 357 3.61 16.19 -6.98
C ASN A 357 4.64 17.35 -6.79
N GLY A 358 5.79 17.31 -7.48
CA GLY A 358 6.85 18.31 -7.39
C GLY A 358 7.64 18.30 -6.08
N LYS A 359 7.33 17.42 -5.15
CA LYS A 359 7.90 17.35 -3.79
C LYS A 359 8.87 16.17 -3.62
N VAL A 360 8.46 14.97 -4.02
CA VAL A 360 9.26 13.75 -3.88
C VAL A 360 10.45 13.77 -4.83
N LYS A 361 11.66 13.47 -4.32
CA LYS A 361 12.87 13.30 -5.15
C LYS A 361 12.96 11.87 -5.63
N LEU A 362 13.06 11.70 -6.93
CA LEU A 362 13.10 10.42 -7.60
C LEU A 362 14.46 10.16 -8.26
N VAL A 363 14.82 8.90 -8.29
CA VAL A 363 15.99 8.41 -9.03
C VAL A 363 15.65 7.14 -9.82
N ASP A 364 16.41 6.92 -10.91
CA ASP A 364 16.42 5.64 -11.60
C ASP A 364 17.65 4.87 -11.14
N ILE A 365 17.44 3.64 -10.63
CA ILE A 365 18.48 2.78 -10.08
C ILE A 365 18.74 1.62 -11.05
N LYS A 366 19.98 1.49 -11.51
CA LYS A 366 20.44 0.29 -12.23
C LYS A 366 21.14 -0.63 -11.25
N THR A 367 20.63 -1.85 -11.10
CA THR A 367 21.22 -2.89 -10.25
C THR A 367 22.22 -3.76 -11.02
N PHE A 368 23.20 -4.32 -10.31
CA PHE A 368 24.17 -5.24 -10.87
C PHE A 368 24.20 -6.54 -10.07
N PRO A 369 24.36 -7.70 -10.75
CA PRO A 369 24.58 -8.97 -10.07
C PRO A 369 25.82 -8.93 -9.17
N GLY A 370 25.76 -9.63 -8.05
CA GLY A 370 26.88 -9.73 -7.12
C GLY A 370 26.57 -10.64 -5.94
N GLN A 371 27.62 -11.06 -5.23
CA GLN A 371 27.48 -11.80 -3.98
C GLN A 371 27.46 -10.84 -2.82
N LEU A 372 26.46 -10.92 -1.97
CA LEU A 372 26.37 -10.13 -0.75
C LEU A 372 26.97 -10.89 0.45
N THR A 373 27.45 -10.14 1.43
CA THR A 373 27.87 -10.64 2.74
C THR A 373 26.97 -10.05 3.82
N ALA A 374 26.58 -10.87 4.78
CA ALA A 374 25.76 -10.43 5.91
C ALA A 374 26.48 -9.32 6.71
N LEU A 375 25.72 -8.40 7.27
CA LEU A 375 26.24 -7.40 8.19
C LEU A 375 26.53 -8.04 9.55
N GLU A 376 27.59 -7.59 10.22
CA GLU A 376 27.85 -7.94 11.62
C GLU A 376 26.80 -7.32 12.55
N GLU A 377 26.32 -6.13 12.21
CA GLU A 377 25.33 -5.37 12.97
C GLU A 377 23.90 -5.79 12.64
N LYS A 378 23.04 -5.69 13.64
CA LYS A 378 21.61 -5.96 13.46
C LYS A 378 20.95 -5.01 12.45
N ILE A 379 19.96 -5.53 11.74
CA ILE A 379 19.03 -4.74 10.94
C ILE A 379 17.72 -4.60 11.73
N HIS A 380 17.28 -3.37 11.97
CA HIS A 380 16.07 -3.11 12.78
C HIS A 380 15.34 -1.87 12.29
N ALA A 381 14.02 -1.86 12.48
CA ALA A 381 13.19 -0.73 12.15
C ALA A 381 13.36 0.43 13.13
N GLN A 382 13.19 1.64 12.62
CA GLN A 382 13.11 2.88 13.41
C GLN A 382 12.15 3.85 12.70
N PRO A 383 11.54 4.80 13.44
CA PRO A 383 10.82 5.89 12.80
C PRO A 383 11.70 6.60 11.77
N TYR A 384 11.08 7.10 10.69
CA TYR A 384 11.80 7.85 9.65
C TYR A 384 12.68 8.97 10.26
N PRO A 385 13.93 9.15 9.81
CA PRO A 385 14.58 8.54 8.63
C PRO A 385 15.27 7.18 8.87
N GLY A 386 14.87 6.42 9.89
CA GLY A 386 15.32 5.06 10.08
C GLY A 386 14.72 4.08 9.06
N ILE A 387 15.14 2.80 9.13
CA ILE A 387 14.61 1.75 8.25
C ILE A 387 13.10 1.61 8.48
N ASN A 388 12.34 1.68 7.39
CA ASN A 388 10.91 1.40 7.45
C ASN A 388 10.69 -0.06 7.89
N MET A 389 9.78 -0.27 8.85
CA MET A 389 9.48 -1.60 9.36
C MET A 389 8.99 -2.56 8.26
N ASP A 390 8.29 -2.05 7.25
CA ASP A 390 7.77 -2.84 6.13
C ASP A 390 8.89 -3.28 5.17
N ASN A 391 10.10 -2.75 5.31
CA ASN A 391 11.28 -3.19 4.56
C ASN A 391 12.05 -4.33 5.24
N LEU A 392 11.81 -4.63 6.53
CA LEU A 392 12.51 -5.71 7.22
C LEU A 392 12.30 -7.11 6.60
N PRO A 393 11.09 -7.47 6.09
CA PRO A 393 10.90 -8.74 5.41
C PRO A 393 11.81 -8.92 4.19
N PHE A 394 12.07 -7.83 3.46
CA PHE A 394 12.97 -7.87 2.30
C PHE A 394 14.41 -8.11 2.73
N PHE A 395 14.86 -7.53 3.85
CA PHE A 395 16.16 -7.84 4.42
C PHE A 395 16.28 -9.28 4.91
N ALA A 396 15.19 -9.91 5.38
CA ALA A 396 15.20 -11.33 5.73
C ALA A 396 15.46 -12.20 4.48
N VAL A 397 14.78 -11.90 3.37
CA VAL A 397 14.97 -12.63 2.11
C VAL A 397 16.37 -12.36 1.52
N ILE A 398 16.87 -11.13 1.62
CA ILE A 398 18.24 -10.77 1.20
C ILE A 398 19.27 -11.50 2.06
N GLY A 399 19.06 -11.58 3.38
CA GLY A 399 19.91 -12.35 4.30
C GLY A 399 20.01 -13.82 3.93
N ALA A 400 18.92 -14.40 3.39
CA ALA A 400 18.92 -15.79 2.93
C ALA A 400 19.88 -16.06 1.74
N VAL A 401 20.24 -15.05 0.96
CA VAL A 401 21.19 -15.18 -0.17
C VAL A 401 22.56 -14.58 0.12
N ALA A 402 22.70 -13.81 1.20
CA ALA A 402 23.97 -13.24 1.62
C ALA A 402 24.87 -14.31 2.27
N LYS A 403 26.19 -14.17 2.14
CA LYS A 403 27.13 -15.05 2.82
C LYS A 403 27.28 -14.67 4.29
N GLY A 404 26.99 -15.59 5.20
CA GLY A 404 27.08 -15.40 6.65
C GLY A 404 25.71 -15.33 7.30
N GLN A 405 25.67 -14.89 8.56
CA GLN A 405 24.46 -14.81 9.37
C GLN A 405 23.94 -13.37 9.45
N THR A 406 22.70 -13.14 9.03
CA THR A 406 22.00 -11.85 9.17
C THR A 406 21.10 -11.88 10.40
N PHE A 407 21.20 -10.85 11.23
CA PHE A 407 20.33 -10.65 12.38
C PHE A 407 19.31 -9.53 12.13
N ILE A 408 18.03 -9.85 12.20
CA ILE A 408 16.92 -8.92 12.11
C ILE A 408 16.21 -8.80 13.45
N HIS A 409 16.01 -7.57 13.90
CA HIS A 409 15.25 -7.26 15.11
C HIS A 409 13.97 -6.48 14.72
N ASP A 410 12.87 -7.20 14.58
CA ASP A 410 11.55 -6.67 14.23
C ASP A 410 10.72 -6.45 15.49
N TRP A 411 10.96 -5.36 16.17
CA TRP A 411 10.40 -5.03 17.49
C TRP A 411 9.11 -4.19 17.45
N SER A 412 8.73 -3.71 16.25
CA SER A 412 7.68 -2.69 16.12
C SER A 412 6.30 -3.17 16.58
N PHE A 413 6.00 -4.45 16.42
CA PHE A 413 4.74 -5.06 16.83
C PHE A 413 4.96 -6.49 17.30
N GLU A 414 4.16 -6.89 18.31
CA GLU A 414 4.20 -8.25 18.84
C GLU A 414 3.86 -9.28 17.76
N GLU A 415 4.60 -10.39 17.73
CA GLU A 415 4.42 -11.52 16.82
C GLU A 415 4.59 -11.21 15.33
N ARG A 416 5.05 -10.01 14.96
CA ARG A 416 5.23 -9.63 13.57
C ARG A 416 6.26 -10.49 12.83
N ALA A 417 7.33 -10.91 13.51
CA ALA A 417 8.42 -11.68 12.92
C ALA A 417 8.08 -13.17 12.66
N ILE A 418 6.91 -13.65 13.10
CA ILE A 418 6.57 -15.08 13.05
C ILE A 418 6.54 -15.65 11.62
N TYR A 419 6.13 -14.85 10.64
CA TYR A 419 6.04 -15.28 9.24
C TYR A 419 7.41 -15.47 8.57
N TYR A 420 8.50 -14.94 9.13
CA TYR A 420 9.84 -15.19 8.60
C TYR A 420 10.24 -16.66 8.65
N LYS A 421 9.61 -17.46 9.51
CA LYS A 421 9.80 -18.91 9.60
C LYS A 421 9.45 -19.63 8.30
N GLU A 422 8.58 -19.06 7.46
CA GLU A 422 8.23 -19.62 6.16
C GLU A 422 9.43 -19.76 5.22
N LEU A 423 10.49 -18.97 5.43
CA LEU A 423 11.76 -19.14 4.71
C LEU A 423 12.40 -20.50 4.99
N GLY A 424 12.17 -21.09 6.17
CA GLY A 424 12.60 -22.45 6.53
C GLY A 424 11.95 -23.52 5.65
N ASN A 425 10.69 -23.34 5.25
CA ASN A 425 9.99 -24.24 4.35
C ASN A 425 10.63 -24.27 2.95
N LEU A 426 11.32 -23.18 2.56
CA LEU A 426 12.09 -23.07 1.32
C LEU A 426 13.53 -23.57 1.47
N GLY A 427 13.93 -24.04 2.65
CA GLY A 427 15.25 -24.58 2.92
C GLY A 427 16.24 -23.60 3.54
N ALA A 428 15.81 -22.41 3.95
CA ALA A 428 16.67 -21.47 4.65
C ALA A 428 16.96 -21.96 6.09
N GLU A 429 18.22 -21.84 6.49
CA GLU A 429 18.61 -22.05 7.87
C GLU A 429 18.29 -20.78 8.68
N CYS A 430 17.21 -20.81 9.46
CA CYS A 430 16.73 -19.67 10.18
C CYS A 430 16.21 -20.01 11.58
N ILE A 431 16.34 -19.08 12.51
CA ILE A 431 15.93 -19.22 13.89
C ILE A 431 15.18 -17.94 14.32
N LEU A 432 13.95 -18.11 14.77
CA LEU A 432 13.23 -17.08 15.53
C LEU A 432 13.53 -17.28 17.00
N ALA A 433 14.45 -16.46 17.55
CA ALA A 433 14.94 -16.60 18.93
C ALA A 433 13.88 -16.20 19.96
N ASP A 434 13.05 -15.23 19.63
CA ASP A 434 11.85 -14.80 20.38
C ASP A 434 10.84 -14.12 19.41
N ALA A 435 9.84 -13.43 19.94
CA ALA A 435 8.82 -12.73 19.16
C ALA A 435 9.35 -11.69 18.16
N HIS A 436 10.61 -11.24 18.34
CA HIS A 436 11.18 -10.08 17.65
C HIS A 436 12.52 -10.35 16.96
N ARG A 437 13.30 -11.35 17.42
CA ARG A 437 14.68 -11.59 16.97
C ARG A 437 14.75 -12.77 16.03
N PHE A 438 15.10 -12.48 14.80
CA PHE A 438 15.21 -13.46 13.72
C PHE A 438 16.64 -13.51 13.18
N HIS A 439 17.21 -14.71 13.10
CA HIS A 439 18.51 -15.00 12.51
C HIS A 439 18.32 -15.86 11.27
N ILE A 440 19.06 -15.53 10.21
CA ILE A 440 19.08 -16.31 8.99
C ILE A 440 20.50 -16.45 8.47
N THR A 441 20.89 -17.68 8.15
CA THR A 441 22.20 -18.02 7.62
C THR A 441 22.12 -18.29 6.13
N GLY A 442 22.90 -17.56 5.34
CA GLY A 442 22.99 -17.75 3.88
C GLY A 442 24.42 -18.05 3.41
N PRO A 443 24.59 -18.41 2.14
CA PRO A 443 23.55 -18.53 1.12
C PRO A 443 22.73 -19.82 1.24
N THR A 444 21.42 -19.69 1.12
CA THR A 444 20.47 -20.79 1.23
C THR A 444 20.55 -21.74 0.02
N GLN A 445 20.55 -23.03 0.29
CA GLN A 445 20.27 -24.03 -0.72
C GLN A 445 18.74 -24.25 -0.83
N TRP A 446 18.14 -23.55 -1.79
CA TRP A 446 16.70 -23.51 -1.95
C TRP A 446 16.08 -24.87 -2.25
N ARG A 447 14.96 -25.17 -1.63
CA ARG A 447 14.16 -26.35 -1.88
C ARG A 447 12.84 -25.95 -2.53
N LYS A 448 12.33 -26.85 -3.39
CA LYS A 448 10.97 -26.68 -3.91
C LYS A 448 9.99 -26.94 -2.77
N SER A 449 9.14 -25.97 -2.49
CA SER A 449 8.02 -26.14 -1.55
C SER A 449 6.71 -26.34 -2.31
N ALA A 450 5.79 -27.09 -1.72
CA ALA A 450 4.44 -27.25 -2.26
C ALA A 450 3.58 -26.01 -1.95
N ASP A 451 3.59 -25.56 -0.69
CA ASP A 451 2.75 -24.47 -0.21
C ASP A 451 3.51 -23.57 0.77
N ILE A 452 3.39 -22.26 0.58
CA ILE A 452 3.84 -21.25 1.51
C ILE A 452 2.64 -20.40 1.86
N VAL A 453 2.41 -20.21 3.15
CA VAL A 453 1.31 -19.38 3.66
C VAL A 453 1.86 -17.98 3.98
N CYS A 454 1.27 -16.96 3.34
CA CYS A 454 1.59 -15.54 3.54
C CYS A 454 0.49 -14.83 4.36
#